data_670b6abb56b6a00a58925669850a0a0a
#
_entry.id   670b6abb56b6a00a58925669850a0a0a
#
_cell.length_a   1.000
_cell.length_b   1.000
_cell.length_c   1.000
_cell.angle_alpha   90.00
_cell.angle_beta   90.00
_cell.angle_gamma   90.00
#
_symmetry.space_group_name_H-M   'P 1'
#
loop_
_entity.id
_entity.type
_entity.pdbx_description
1 polymer ?
#
loop_
_entity_poly.entity_id
_entity_poly.type
_entity_poly.pdbx_seq_one_letter_code
_entity_poly.pdbx_strand_id
1 'polypeptide(L)'
;FLKNKIKAKNVKIIYNYFPRFNVKKKRKKVLNIFFVGRLVPDKDPIFFLRNCISLSQKIKFNIGIIGKGICYEKIQSISKENKKNNIKIYGYIENGLKKFHRKIDVMCITSKYDGTPNVLGEAVAYKIPCLAPKNVGLSNVILLNGKGGYLYKPNSDSNFKHKLSSILLNYNKAIHKSKLAYDKLERFDYKNTLLKLERSINEIL
;
A
#
# COMPACT_ATOMS: atom_id res chain seq x y z
N PHE A 1 -15.94 6.85 12.15
CA PHE A 1 -16.90 7.09 11.03
C PHE A 1 -18.20 6.30 11.21
N LEU A 2 -18.13 5.01 11.50
CA LEU A 2 -19.32 4.15 11.70
C LEU A 2 -20.09 4.47 13.01
N LYS A 3 -19.41 4.77 14.12
CA LYS A 3 -20.06 5.08 15.40
C LYS A 3 -21.06 6.23 15.33
N ASN A 4 -20.85 7.21 14.45
CA ASN A 4 -21.72 8.38 14.32
C ASN A 4 -22.91 8.18 13.37
N LYS A 5 -22.90 7.11 12.55
CA LYS A 5 -23.97 6.81 11.58
C LYS A 5 -24.87 5.66 12.00
N ILE A 6 -24.39 4.78 12.87
CA ILE A 6 -25.16 3.65 13.37
C ILE A 6 -25.51 3.96 14.81
N LYS A 7 -26.80 4.13 15.12
CA LYS A 7 -27.34 4.27 16.49
C LYS A 7 -27.22 2.95 17.31
N ALA A 8 -26.17 2.18 17.06
CA ALA A 8 -25.92 0.95 17.80
C ALA A 8 -25.16 1.26 19.08
N LYS A 9 -25.66 0.77 20.21
CA LYS A 9 -25.06 0.96 21.55
C LYS A 9 -23.64 0.39 21.63
N ASN A 10 -23.33 -0.69 20.91
CA ASN A 10 -22.05 -1.39 20.95
C ASN A 10 -21.47 -1.60 19.54
N VAL A 11 -20.55 -0.73 19.10
CA VAL A 11 -19.78 -0.91 17.88
C VAL A 11 -18.32 -1.15 18.25
N LYS A 12 -17.79 -2.33 17.90
CA LYS A 12 -16.38 -2.68 18.10
C LYS A 12 -15.66 -2.82 16.76
N ILE A 13 -14.43 -2.34 16.68
CA ILE A 13 -13.60 -2.44 15.48
C ILE A 13 -12.61 -3.59 15.68
N ILE A 14 -12.74 -4.61 14.85
CA ILE A 14 -11.82 -5.74 14.77
C ILE A 14 -11.03 -5.60 13.48
N TYR A 15 -9.72 -5.55 13.59
CA TYR A 15 -8.83 -5.39 12.45
C TYR A 15 -8.48 -6.73 11.82
N ASN A 16 -8.19 -6.72 10.51
CA ASN A 16 -7.64 -7.88 9.83
C ASN A 16 -6.26 -8.24 10.40
N TYR A 17 -5.97 -9.54 10.39
CA TYR A 17 -4.67 -10.06 10.79
C TYR A 17 -3.63 -9.87 9.69
N PHE A 18 -2.41 -9.51 10.09
CA PHE A 18 -1.24 -9.43 9.21
C PHE A 18 -0.06 -10.20 9.81
N PRO A 19 0.35 -11.34 9.18
CA PRO A 19 1.51 -12.08 9.64
C PRO A 19 2.79 -11.26 9.45
N ARG A 20 3.76 -11.41 10.35
CA ARG A 20 5.05 -10.73 10.25
C ARG A 20 6.10 -11.66 9.63
N PHE A 21 6.87 -11.14 8.65
CA PHE A 21 7.94 -11.88 8.00
C PHE A 21 9.30 -11.21 8.26
N ASN A 22 10.29 -11.99 8.70
CA ASN A 22 11.63 -11.43 8.93
C ASN A 22 12.41 -11.32 7.61
N VAL A 23 12.22 -10.24 6.88
CA VAL A 23 12.86 -9.97 5.60
C VAL A 23 13.85 -8.81 5.74
N LYS A 24 15.05 -8.97 5.19
CA LYS A 24 16.03 -7.88 5.07
C LYS A 24 15.85 -7.18 3.73
N LYS A 25 15.65 -5.85 3.75
CA LYS A 25 15.64 -5.00 2.57
C LYS A 25 17.02 -4.38 2.36
N LYS A 26 17.51 -4.40 1.12
CA LYS A 26 18.78 -3.78 0.72
C LYS A 26 18.49 -2.66 -0.27
N ARG A 27 19.30 -1.58 -0.22
CA ARG A 27 19.26 -0.52 -1.23
C ARG A 27 19.74 -1.09 -2.56
N LYS A 28 19.01 -0.76 -3.64
CA LYS A 28 19.38 -1.05 -5.02
C LYS A 28 19.76 0.24 -5.73
N LYS A 29 20.55 0.13 -6.83
CA LYS A 29 20.91 1.26 -7.68
C LYS A 29 19.68 1.87 -8.36
N VAL A 30 18.74 1.03 -8.80
CA VAL A 30 17.45 1.43 -9.38
C VAL A 30 16.34 0.73 -8.60
N LEU A 31 15.40 1.50 -8.06
CA LEU A 31 14.31 1.00 -7.25
C LEU A 31 13.13 0.56 -8.12
N ASN A 32 12.38 -0.42 -7.63
CA ASN A 32 11.17 -0.93 -8.25
C ASN A 32 9.95 -0.48 -7.46
N ILE A 33 9.10 0.33 -8.09
CA ILE A 33 7.88 0.90 -7.52
C ILE A 33 6.69 0.10 -8.01
N PHE A 34 5.90 -0.42 -7.10
CA PHE A 34 4.81 -1.32 -7.46
C PHE A 34 3.44 -0.84 -7.01
N PHE A 35 2.46 -1.13 -7.85
CA PHE A 35 1.06 -1.25 -7.51
C PHE A 35 0.68 -2.74 -7.51
N VAL A 36 -0.01 -3.19 -6.48
CA VAL A 36 -0.56 -4.56 -6.38
C VAL A 36 -2.01 -4.47 -5.93
N GLY A 37 -2.92 -5.03 -6.73
CA GLY A 37 -4.33 -5.03 -6.40
C GLY A 37 -5.25 -5.17 -7.61
N ARG A 38 -6.56 -5.10 -7.38
CA ARG A 38 -7.54 -5.09 -8.46
C ARG A 38 -7.35 -3.84 -9.33
N LEU A 39 -7.37 -4.02 -10.65
CA LEU A 39 -7.25 -2.90 -11.60
C LEU A 39 -8.64 -2.31 -11.89
N VAL A 40 -9.20 -1.66 -10.88
CA VAL A 40 -10.55 -1.06 -10.91
C VAL A 40 -10.48 0.41 -10.49
N PRO A 41 -11.48 1.27 -10.88
CA PRO A 41 -11.47 2.71 -10.60
C PRO A 41 -11.29 3.06 -9.11
N ASP A 42 -11.85 2.27 -8.19
CA ASP A 42 -11.73 2.52 -6.75
C ASP A 42 -10.30 2.35 -6.22
N LYS A 43 -9.50 1.50 -6.86
CA LYS A 43 -8.07 1.30 -6.53
C LYS A 43 -7.15 2.27 -7.29
N ASP A 44 -7.66 2.93 -8.30
CA ASP A 44 -7.05 3.96 -9.15
C ASP A 44 -5.62 3.64 -9.64
N PRO A 45 -5.42 2.51 -10.32
CA PRO A 45 -4.14 2.15 -10.87
C PRO A 45 -3.68 3.10 -11.99
N ILE A 46 -4.61 3.82 -12.62
CA ILE A 46 -4.32 4.81 -13.67
C ILE A 46 -3.66 6.03 -13.05
N PHE A 47 -4.15 6.53 -11.91
CA PHE A 47 -3.50 7.60 -11.14
C PHE A 47 -2.07 7.22 -10.77
N PHE A 48 -1.87 6.00 -10.23
CA PHE A 48 -0.54 5.47 -9.95
C PHE A 48 0.38 5.55 -11.16
N LEU A 49 -0.05 4.96 -12.29
CA LEU A 49 0.78 4.84 -13.49
C LEU A 49 1.15 6.21 -14.08
N ARG A 50 0.17 7.11 -14.25
CA ARG A 50 0.40 8.46 -14.81
C ARG A 50 1.38 9.26 -13.96
N ASN A 51 1.23 9.24 -12.63
CA ASN A 51 2.11 9.95 -11.73
C ASN A 51 3.54 9.36 -11.70
N CYS A 52 3.66 8.03 -11.76
CA CYS A 52 4.96 7.39 -11.89
C CYS A 52 5.65 7.73 -13.22
N ILE A 53 4.94 7.71 -14.36
CA ILE A 53 5.47 8.11 -15.65
C ILE A 53 5.96 9.57 -15.61
N SER A 54 5.15 10.49 -15.11
CA SER A 54 5.54 11.89 -14.97
C SER A 54 6.79 12.08 -14.11
N LEU A 55 6.91 11.34 -13.00
CA LEU A 55 8.07 11.43 -12.11
C LEU A 55 9.31 10.77 -12.70
N SER A 56 9.16 9.70 -13.49
CA SER A 56 10.29 8.96 -14.10
C SER A 56 11.07 9.77 -15.12
N GLN A 57 10.54 10.88 -15.59
CA GLN A 57 11.25 11.85 -16.41
C GLN A 57 12.38 12.57 -15.65
N LYS A 58 12.27 12.64 -14.30
CA LYS A 58 13.22 13.34 -13.42
C LYS A 58 14.08 12.39 -12.58
N ILE A 59 13.54 11.23 -12.21
CA ILE A 59 14.20 10.26 -11.33
C ILE A 59 14.06 8.87 -11.94
N LYS A 60 15.17 8.14 -12.10
CA LYS A 60 15.17 6.79 -12.70
C LYS A 60 14.69 5.73 -11.71
N PHE A 61 13.63 5.01 -12.06
CA PHE A 61 13.11 3.85 -11.35
C PHE A 61 12.30 2.95 -12.31
N ASN A 62 11.96 1.74 -11.85
CA ASN A 62 11.13 0.80 -12.60
C ASN A 62 9.71 0.80 -12.04
N ILE A 63 8.71 0.61 -12.88
CA ILE A 63 7.29 0.58 -12.54
C ILE A 63 6.77 -0.85 -12.73
N GLY A 64 6.19 -1.43 -11.68
CA GLY A 64 5.56 -2.75 -11.71
C GLY A 64 4.07 -2.66 -11.35
N ILE A 65 3.25 -3.40 -12.10
CA ILE A 65 1.80 -3.50 -11.84
C ILE A 65 1.42 -4.96 -11.79
N ILE A 66 0.83 -5.40 -10.68
CA ILE A 66 0.30 -6.76 -10.49
C ILE A 66 -1.19 -6.66 -10.22
N GLY A 67 -2.00 -7.31 -11.06
CA GLY A 67 -3.44 -7.36 -10.89
C GLY A 67 -4.22 -7.58 -12.17
N LYS A 68 -5.53 -7.71 -12.03
CA LYS A 68 -6.50 -7.76 -13.13
C LYS A 68 -7.72 -6.89 -12.82
N GLY A 69 -8.46 -6.50 -13.84
CA GLY A 69 -9.69 -5.70 -13.72
C GLY A 69 -9.93 -4.86 -14.95
N ILE A 70 -11.03 -4.12 -14.94
CA ILE A 70 -11.53 -3.35 -16.09
C ILE A 70 -10.58 -2.24 -16.58
N CYS A 71 -9.64 -1.79 -15.74
CA CYS A 71 -8.64 -0.80 -16.13
C CYS A 71 -7.43 -1.42 -16.87
N TYR A 72 -7.37 -2.74 -17.06
CA TYR A 72 -6.20 -3.44 -17.60
C TYR A 72 -5.80 -2.94 -18.99
N GLU A 73 -6.75 -2.89 -19.93
CA GLU A 73 -6.50 -2.44 -21.31
C GLU A 73 -6.02 -0.99 -21.37
N LYS A 74 -6.63 -0.11 -20.57
CA LYS A 74 -6.20 1.30 -20.48
C LYS A 74 -4.78 1.43 -19.96
N ILE A 75 -4.41 0.62 -18.96
CA ILE A 75 -3.04 0.57 -18.41
C ILE A 75 -2.05 0.07 -19.47
N GLN A 76 -2.43 -0.95 -20.25
CA GLN A 76 -1.60 -1.43 -21.37
C GLN A 76 -1.40 -0.36 -22.45
N SER A 77 -2.47 0.37 -22.85
CA SER A 77 -2.36 1.48 -23.83
C SER A 77 -1.37 2.54 -23.34
N ILE A 78 -1.57 3.04 -22.10
CA ILE A 78 -0.66 4.03 -21.50
C ILE A 78 0.79 3.51 -21.46
N SER A 79 0.99 2.25 -21.14
CA SER A 79 2.34 1.64 -21.11
C SER A 79 2.98 1.58 -22.49
N LYS A 80 2.21 1.23 -23.53
CA LYS A 80 2.69 1.19 -24.92
C LYS A 80 3.09 2.57 -25.46
N GLU A 81 2.33 3.61 -25.09
CA GLU A 81 2.62 5.01 -25.46
C GLU A 81 3.89 5.55 -24.76
N ASN A 82 4.28 4.92 -23.64
CA ASN A 82 5.38 5.37 -22.79
C ASN A 82 6.54 4.36 -22.72
N LYS A 83 6.97 3.82 -23.85
CA LYS A 83 8.00 2.77 -23.97
C LYS A 83 9.37 3.12 -23.35
N LYS A 84 9.70 4.41 -23.26
CA LYS A 84 10.96 4.89 -22.65
C LYS A 84 11.00 4.63 -21.13
N ASN A 85 9.84 4.44 -20.49
CA ASN A 85 9.74 4.14 -19.08
C ASN A 85 9.76 2.62 -18.89
N ASN A 86 10.51 2.14 -17.90
CA ASN A 86 10.57 0.70 -17.62
C ASN A 86 9.31 0.27 -16.86
N ILE A 87 8.21 0.04 -17.60
CA ILE A 87 6.91 -0.38 -17.09
C ILE A 87 6.71 -1.87 -17.35
N LYS A 88 6.39 -2.62 -16.31
CA LYS A 88 6.12 -4.05 -16.41
C LYS A 88 4.77 -4.40 -15.79
N ILE A 89 3.85 -4.90 -16.62
CA ILE A 89 2.52 -5.34 -16.23
C ILE A 89 2.55 -6.86 -16.16
N TYR A 90 2.31 -7.41 -14.97
CA TYR A 90 2.43 -8.84 -14.70
C TYR A 90 1.11 -9.61 -14.79
N GLY A 91 -0.02 -8.90 -14.96
CA GLY A 91 -1.34 -9.52 -14.88
C GLY A 91 -1.69 -9.96 -13.46
N TYR A 92 -2.65 -10.87 -13.35
CA TYR A 92 -3.03 -11.47 -12.07
C TYR A 92 -2.00 -12.50 -11.63
N ILE A 93 -1.52 -12.36 -10.42
CA ILE A 93 -0.63 -13.32 -9.78
C ILE A 93 -1.22 -13.66 -8.41
N GLU A 94 -1.59 -14.91 -8.23
CA GLU A 94 -2.04 -15.40 -6.93
C GLU A 94 -0.95 -15.22 -5.88
N ASN A 95 -1.31 -14.64 -4.73
CA ASN A 95 -0.34 -14.28 -3.68
C ASN A 95 0.81 -13.39 -4.22
N GLY A 96 0.47 -12.44 -5.12
CA GLY A 96 1.44 -11.64 -5.86
C GLY A 96 2.44 -10.93 -4.98
N LEU A 97 2.00 -10.34 -3.86
CA LEU A 97 2.92 -9.68 -2.92
C LEU A 97 3.90 -10.68 -2.28
N LYS A 98 3.43 -11.86 -1.85
CA LYS A 98 4.27 -12.92 -1.29
C LYS A 98 5.34 -13.38 -2.29
N LYS A 99 4.96 -13.56 -3.57
CA LYS A 99 5.88 -13.98 -4.64
C LYS A 99 6.85 -12.87 -5.04
N PHE A 100 6.43 -11.61 -4.98
CA PHE A 100 7.19 -10.46 -5.48
C PHE A 100 7.86 -9.59 -4.40
N HIS A 101 7.65 -9.86 -3.10
CA HIS A 101 8.13 -9.00 -2.01
C HIS A 101 9.64 -8.66 -2.12
N ARG A 102 10.49 -9.57 -2.63
CA ARG A 102 11.93 -9.31 -2.84
C ARG A 102 12.19 -8.35 -4.01
N LYS A 103 11.29 -8.30 -5.01
CA LYS A 103 11.41 -7.40 -6.16
C LYS A 103 10.87 -6.02 -5.88
N ILE A 104 9.87 -5.90 -4.99
CA ILE A 104 9.19 -4.66 -4.64
C ILE A 104 10.06 -3.86 -3.66
N ASP A 105 10.49 -2.68 -4.06
CA ASP A 105 11.22 -1.76 -3.20
C ASP A 105 10.30 -0.71 -2.57
N VAL A 106 9.28 -0.26 -3.27
CA VAL A 106 8.25 0.65 -2.76
C VAL A 106 6.88 0.16 -3.20
N MET A 107 5.93 0.11 -2.27
CA MET A 107 4.51 -0.16 -2.53
C MET A 107 3.73 1.15 -2.52
N CYS A 108 3.00 1.40 -3.60
CA CYS A 108 2.07 2.53 -3.67
C CYS A 108 0.63 2.03 -3.61
N ILE A 109 -0.15 2.61 -2.72
CA ILE A 109 -1.60 2.45 -2.60
C ILE A 109 -2.23 3.72 -3.14
N THR A 110 -3.18 3.59 -4.06
CA THR A 110 -3.86 4.73 -4.69
C THR A 110 -5.38 4.68 -4.58
N SER A 111 -5.88 3.80 -3.71
CA SER A 111 -7.32 3.62 -3.50
C SER A 111 -7.99 4.92 -3.12
N LYS A 112 -9.10 5.23 -3.81
CA LYS A 112 -10.02 6.32 -3.46
C LYS A 112 -10.87 5.95 -2.24
N TYR A 113 -11.30 4.69 -2.21
CA TYR A 113 -12.11 4.11 -1.15
C TYR A 113 -11.51 2.76 -0.75
N ASP A 114 -11.39 2.54 0.54
CA ASP A 114 -10.97 1.28 1.13
C ASP A 114 -11.44 1.20 2.58
N GLY A 115 -11.85 0.04 3.05
CA GLY A 115 -12.07 -0.20 4.48
C GLY A 115 -10.75 -0.51 5.18
N THR A 116 -10.17 -1.65 4.83
CA THR A 116 -8.85 -2.07 5.26
C THR A 116 -8.03 -2.40 4.02
N PRO A 117 -7.03 -1.59 3.66
CA PRO A 117 -6.17 -1.89 2.52
C PRO A 117 -5.23 -3.06 2.87
N ASN A 118 -5.72 -4.30 2.69
CA ASN A 118 -4.98 -5.51 3.06
C ASN A 118 -3.58 -5.54 2.47
N VAL A 119 -3.44 -5.16 1.20
CA VAL A 119 -2.14 -5.12 0.52
C VAL A 119 -1.14 -4.15 1.19
N LEU A 120 -1.64 -3.10 1.89
CA LEU A 120 -0.78 -2.21 2.67
C LEU A 120 -0.24 -2.92 3.92
N GLY A 121 -1.12 -3.61 4.67
CA GLY A 121 -0.71 -4.40 5.84
C GLY A 121 0.26 -5.53 5.46
N GLU A 122 -0.02 -6.23 4.36
CA GLU A 122 0.88 -7.24 3.81
C GLU A 122 2.24 -6.65 3.40
N ALA A 123 2.27 -5.48 2.76
CA ALA A 123 3.52 -4.83 2.38
C ALA A 123 4.36 -4.45 3.61
N VAL A 124 3.71 -3.93 4.66
CA VAL A 124 4.38 -3.65 5.95
C VAL A 124 4.90 -4.92 6.57
N ALA A 125 4.16 -6.04 6.50
CA ALA A 125 4.59 -7.35 7.00
C ALA A 125 5.89 -7.85 6.35
N TYR A 126 6.18 -7.43 5.11
CA TYR A 126 7.44 -7.69 4.40
C TYR A 126 8.45 -6.54 4.53
N LYS A 127 8.25 -5.58 5.42
CA LYS A 127 9.11 -4.39 5.62
C LYS A 127 9.31 -3.59 4.32
N ILE A 128 8.30 -3.56 3.45
CA ILE A 128 8.32 -2.78 2.21
C ILE A 128 7.95 -1.33 2.55
N PRO A 129 8.78 -0.32 2.17
CA PRO A 129 8.39 1.08 2.23
C PRO A 129 7.09 1.35 1.48
N CYS A 130 6.14 2.03 2.13
CA CYS A 130 4.80 2.26 1.60
C CYS A 130 4.48 3.74 1.45
N LEU A 131 3.80 4.07 0.35
CA LEU A 131 3.14 5.33 0.09
C LEU A 131 1.63 5.07 -0.04
N ALA A 132 0.81 5.72 0.79
CA ALA A 132 -0.63 5.50 0.81
C ALA A 132 -1.41 6.82 0.94
N PRO A 133 -2.69 6.88 0.51
CA PRO A 133 -3.50 8.07 0.69
C PRO A 133 -3.84 8.27 2.16
N LYS A 134 -3.78 9.53 2.63
CA LYS A 134 -4.15 9.92 3.98
C LYS A 134 -5.66 9.76 4.17
N ASN A 135 -6.08 9.22 5.32
CA ASN A 135 -7.48 9.07 5.71
C ASN A 135 -8.32 8.17 4.77
N VAL A 136 -7.69 7.26 4.03
CA VAL A 136 -8.38 6.21 3.28
C VAL A 136 -8.20 4.89 4.01
N GLY A 137 -9.31 4.32 4.47
CA GLY A 137 -9.31 3.12 5.30
C GLY A 137 -8.40 3.25 6.52
N LEU A 138 -7.63 2.20 6.79
CA LEU A 138 -6.68 2.14 7.90
C LEU A 138 -5.27 2.67 7.54
N SER A 139 -5.09 3.39 6.44
CA SER A 139 -3.76 3.86 6.01
C SER A 139 -3.02 4.63 7.10
N ASN A 140 -3.70 5.56 7.78
CA ASN A 140 -3.11 6.33 8.89
C ASN A 140 -2.70 5.43 10.05
N VAL A 141 -3.54 4.46 10.37
CA VAL A 141 -3.30 3.54 11.49
C VAL A 141 -2.12 2.63 11.17
N ILE A 142 -2.13 1.96 10.01
CA ILE A 142 -1.07 1.03 9.60
C ILE A 142 0.28 1.76 9.48
N LEU A 143 0.30 2.97 8.91
CA LEU A 143 1.51 3.77 8.71
C LEU A 143 1.82 4.72 9.87
N LEU A 144 1.19 4.55 11.05
CA LEU A 144 1.50 5.31 12.27
C LEU A 144 1.41 6.83 12.05
N ASN A 145 0.36 7.31 11.39
CA ASN A 145 0.19 8.72 11.00
C ASN A 145 1.42 9.29 10.26
N GLY A 146 2.05 8.46 9.42
CA GLY A 146 3.22 8.83 8.61
C GLY A 146 4.57 8.58 9.27
N LYS A 147 4.65 8.15 10.54
CA LYS A 147 5.90 7.72 11.18
C LYS A 147 6.42 6.40 10.61
N GLY A 148 5.52 5.49 10.24
CA GLY A 148 5.83 4.16 9.70
C GLY A 148 5.82 4.05 8.17
N GLY A 149 5.58 5.15 7.45
CA GLY A 149 5.53 5.20 6.00
C GLY A 149 5.27 6.60 5.50
N TYR A 150 4.75 6.72 4.28
CA TYR A 150 4.45 8.02 3.68
C TYR A 150 2.95 8.12 3.38
N LEU A 151 2.37 9.25 3.77
CA LEU A 151 0.97 9.58 3.50
C LEU A 151 0.90 10.77 2.56
N TYR A 152 0.11 10.66 1.51
CA TYR A 152 -0.16 11.75 0.58
C TYR A 152 -1.62 12.21 0.63
N LYS A 153 -1.88 13.46 0.22
CA LYS A 153 -3.24 14.00 0.12
C LYS A 153 -3.97 13.29 -1.02
N PRO A 154 -5.13 12.65 -0.77
CA PRO A 154 -5.92 12.00 -1.83
C PRO A 154 -6.19 12.94 -3.00
N ASN A 155 -6.24 12.41 -4.22
CA ASN A 155 -6.48 13.14 -5.46
C ASN A 155 -5.51 14.31 -5.73
N SER A 156 -4.27 14.24 -5.21
CA SER A 156 -3.25 15.25 -5.42
C SER A 156 -2.01 14.65 -6.09
N ASP A 157 -1.90 14.87 -7.40
CA ASP A 157 -0.76 14.45 -8.20
C ASP A 157 0.56 15.03 -7.70
N SER A 158 0.55 16.32 -7.37
CA SER A 158 1.74 17.02 -6.88
C SER A 158 2.21 16.43 -5.55
N ASN A 159 1.28 16.19 -4.60
CA ASN A 159 1.62 15.64 -3.29
C ASN A 159 2.06 14.18 -3.38
N PHE A 160 1.40 13.35 -4.23
CA PHE A 160 1.84 11.99 -4.50
C PHE A 160 3.28 11.96 -5.04
N LYS A 161 3.57 12.74 -6.11
CA LYS A 161 4.91 12.83 -6.71
C LYS A 161 5.95 13.34 -5.72
N HIS A 162 5.63 14.36 -4.92
CA HIS A 162 6.53 14.88 -3.89
C HIS A 162 6.89 13.80 -2.83
N LYS A 163 5.89 13.07 -2.32
CA LYS A 163 6.12 12.00 -1.35
C LYS A 163 6.90 10.83 -1.95
N LEU A 164 6.59 10.44 -3.19
CA LEU A 164 7.32 9.39 -3.89
C LEU A 164 8.78 9.79 -4.16
N SER A 165 9.04 11.03 -4.61
CA SER A 165 10.39 11.59 -4.72
C SER A 165 11.16 11.52 -3.41
N SER A 166 10.53 11.88 -2.30
CA SER A 166 11.14 11.83 -0.96
C SER A 166 11.57 10.40 -0.58
N ILE A 167 10.79 9.38 -0.98
CA ILE A 167 11.13 7.97 -0.79
C ILE A 167 12.35 7.60 -1.66
N LEU A 168 12.33 7.95 -2.94
CA LEU A 168 13.35 7.58 -3.91
C LEU A 168 14.70 8.21 -3.58
N LEU A 169 14.72 9.47 -3.20
CA LEU A 169 15.94 10.21 -2.84
C LEU A 169 16.51 9.79 -1.48
N ASN A 170 15.67 9.42 -0.53
CA ASN A 170 16.06 9.03 0.82
C ASN A 170 15.57 7.62 1.20
N TYR A 171 15.94 6.62 0.38
CA TYR A 171 15.44 5.26 0.52
C TYR A 171 15.79 4.62 1.89
N ASN A 172 16.95 4.92 2.46
CA ASN A 172 17.32 4.44 3.80
C ASN A 172 16.35 4.92 4.88
N LYS A 173 15.90 6.19 4.80
CA LYS A 173 14.84 6.73 5.67
C LYS A 173 13.52 5.99 5.47
N ALA A 174 13.20 5.64 4.23
CA ALA A 174 11.99 4.88 3.92
C ALA A 174 12.03 3.45 4.50
N ILE A 175 13.17 2.77 4.42
CA ILE A 175 13.40 1.48 5.08
C ILE A 175 13.24 1.62 6.61
N HIS A 176 13.83 2.64 7.22
CA HIS A 176 13.66 2.87 8.67
C HIS A 176 12.20 3.04 9.07
N LYS A 177 11.45 3.86 8.33
CA LYS A 177 10.00 4.02 8.55
C LYS A 177 9.25 2.70 8.42
N SER A 178 9.52 1.92 7.37
CA SER A 178 8.85 0.62 7.18
C SER A 178 9.13 -0.37 8.32
N LYS A 179 10.33 -0.31 8.90
CA LYS A 179 10.67 -1.09 10.10
C LYS A 179 9.84 -0.65 11.30
N LEU A 180 9.67 0.64 11.54
CA LEU A 180 8.80 1.14 12.62
C LEU A 180 7.35 0.66 12.47
N ALA A 181 6.79 0.68 11.26
CA ALA A 181 5.45 0.15 11.01
C ALA A 181 5.39 -1.36 11.26
N TYR A 182 6.39 -2.10 10.79
CA TYR A 182 6.51 -3.55 11.00
C TYR A 182 6.56 -3.91 12.49
N ASP A 183 7.36 -3.21 13.30
CA ASP A 183 7.50 -3.46 14.73
C ASP A 183 6.16 -3.24 15.47
N LYS A 184 5.33 -2.30 14.98
CA LYS A 184 3.99 -2.03 15.53
C LYS A 184 2.87 -2.85 14.88
N LEU A 185 3.19 -3.73 13.91
CA LEU A 185 2.19 -4.60 13.27
C LEU A 185 1.66 -5.70 14.22
N GLU A 186 2.36 -5.94 15.33
CA GLU A 186 1.97 -6.87 16.41
C GLU A 186 0.52 -6.65 16.90
N ARG A 187 0.06 -5.39 16.93
CA ARG A 187 -1.33 -5.06 17.30
C ARG A 187 -2.39 -5.63 16.35
N PHE A 188 -1.98 -6.12 15.18
CA PHE A 188 -2.80 -6.80 14.19
C PHE A 188 -2.46 -8.29 14.11
N ASP A 189 -1.87 -8.87 15.16
CA ASP A 189 -1.58 -10.29 15.19
C ASP A 189 -2.84 -11.13 15.42
N TYR A 190 -2.72 -12.43 15.13
CA TYR A 190 -3.83 -13.37 15.22
C TYR A 190 -4.42 -13.46 16.63
N LYS A 191 -3.54 -13.53 17.66
CA LYS A 191 -3.97 -13.66 19.05
C LYS A 191 -4.76 -12.44 19.51
N ASN A 192 -4.24 -11.23 19.24
CA ASN A 192 -4.92 -9.98 19.58
C ASN A 192 -6.26 -9.81 18.87
N THR A 193 -6.34 -10.27 17.61
CA THR A 193 -7.57 -10.22 16.82
C THR A 193 -8.62 -11.18 17.39
N LEU A 194 -8.23 -12.43 17.70
CA LEU A 194 -9.12 -13.42 18.32
C LEU A 194 -9.61 -13.00 19.70
N LEU A 195 -8.71 -12.57 20.58
CA LEU A 195 -9.10 -12.13 21.93
C LEU A 195 -10.11 -10.98 21.90
N LYS A 196 -9.97 -10.06 20.95
CA LYS A 196 -10.96 -8.98 20.75
C LYS A 196 -12.29 -9.51 20.26
N LEU A 197 -12.28 -10.49 19.36
CA LEU A 197 -13.50 -11.12 18.86
C LEU A 197 -14.22 -11.87 19.96
N GLU A 198 -13.54 -12.73 20.71
CA GLU A 198 -14.08 -13.49 21.83
C GLU A 198 -14.69 -12.57 22.89
N ARG A 199 -13.97 -11.53 23.33
CA ARG A 199 -14.51 -10.54 24.27
C ARG A 199 -15.75 -9.83 23.73
N SER A 200 -15.76 -9.56 22.43
CA SER A 200 -16.90 -8.86 21.79
C SER A 200 -18.13 -9.75 21.71
N ILE A 201 -17.96 -11.06 21.54
CA ILE A 201 -19.05 -12.06 21.55
C ILE A 201 -19.58 -12.24 22.96
N ASN A 202 -18.69 -12.43 23.95
CA ASN A 202 -19.09 -12.63 25.37
C ASN A 202 -19.79 -11.42 25.99
N GLU A 203 -19.63 -10.22 25.42
CA GLU A 203 -20.36 -9.03 25.88
C GLU A 203 -21.76 -8.89 25.26
N ILE A 204 -22.09 -9.72 24.27
CA ILE A 204 -23.39 -9.73 23.57
C ILE A 204 -24.27 -10.88 24.05
N LEU A 205 -23.65 -11.97 24.51
CA LEU A 205 -24.32 -13.12 25.13
C LEU A 205 -24.62 -12.85 26.61
#